data_41f5ed9078e63c235679ebf58ad3db3b
#
_entry.id   41f5ed9078e63c235679ebf58ad3db3b
#
_cell.length_a   1.000
_cell.length_b   1.000
_cell.length_c   1.000
_cell.angle_alpha   90.00
_cell.angle_beta   90.00
_cell.angle_gamma   90.00
#
_symmetry.space_group_name_H-M   'P 1'
#
loop_
_entity.id
_entity.type
_entity.pdbx_description
1 polymer ?
#
loop_
_entity_poly.entity_id
_entity_poly.type
_entity_poly.pdbx_seq_one_letter_code
_entity_poly.pdbx_strand_id
1 'polypeptide(L)'
;MPPTKLAHLVYQTNRMAEMRDWYCAVLGAHVIYENKHLSFATYDDEHHRVAFLDFGPLAPRDPAATELGVKPVEQPGLHHVAFTFGSMGEFLDNYVRLRDLGIRPFFCVNHGPTTSMYYRDPDGNRVELQIDNFATAKEGQDWMLSPAFDRNPIGVEYDPDELVKRFRAGVPVAELLVRD
;
A
#
# COMPACT_ATOMS: atom_id res chain seq x y z
N MET A 1 9.87 10.03 -25.16
CA MET A 1 10.55 9.27 -24.09
C MET A 1 9.60 9.24 -22.89
N PRO A 2 9.43 8.12 -22.19
CA PRO A 2 8.61 8.05 -20.98
C PRO A 2 9.29 8.77 -19.80
N PRO A 3 8.53 9.14 -18.75
CA PRO A 3 9.11 9.60 -17.50
C PRO A 3 9.95 8.47 -16.88
N THR A 4 10.98 8.84 -16.11
CA THR A 4 11.92 7.88 -15.53
C THR A 4 11.41 7.27 -14.23
N LYS A 5 10.53 7.98 -13.48
CA LYS A 5 9.95 7.51 -12.22
C LYS A 5 8.72 8.33 -11.83
N LEU A 6 7.90 7.79 -10.94
CA LEU A 6 6.97 8.57 -10.14
C LEU A 6 7.78 9.26 -9.03
N ALA A 7 7.81 10.60 -9.02
CA ALA A 7 8.64 11.35 -8.09
C ALA A 7 8.01 11.37 -6.68
N HIS A 8 6.79 11.90 -6.56
CA HIS A 8 6.10 12.07 -5.29
C HIS A 8 4.57 12.10 -5.44
N LEU A 9 3.91 11.98 -4.30
CA LEU A 9 2.48 12.15 -4.12
C LEU A 9 2.23 13.35 -3.21
N VAL A 10 1.13 14.07 -3.45
CA VAL A 10 0.74 15.21 -2.63
C VAL A 10 -0.72 15.06 -2.21
N TYR A 11 -0.95 15.11 -0.90
CA TYR A 11 -2.28 15.07 -0.30
C TYR A 11 -2.65 16.44 0.25
N GLN A 12 -3.89 16.87 0.00
CA GLN A 12 -4.51 17.95 0.75
C GLN A 12 -5.25 17.36 1.94
N THR A 13 -5.05 17.93 3.13
CA THR A 13 -5.63 17.42 4.38
C THR A 13 -5.82 18.52 5.41
N ASN A 14 -6.84 18.40 6.25
CA ASN A 14 -6.96 19.21 7.48
C ASN A 14 -6.39 18.49 8.71
N ARG A 15 -5.76 17.33 8.50
CA ARG A 15 -5.19 16.46 9.55
C ARG A 15 -3.70 16.23 9.29
N MET A 16 -2.97 17.29 8.91
CA MET A 16 -1.59 17.18 8.42
C MET A 16 -0.67 16.40 9.38
N ALA A 17 -0.76 16.65 10.69
CA ALA A 17 0.07 15.93 11.66
C ALA A 17 -0.26 14.43 11.70
N GLU A 18 -1.54 14.07 11.71
CA GLU A 18 -1.97 12.66 11.74
C GLU A 18 -1.58 11.94 10.45
N MET A 19 -1.76 12.58 9.29
CA MET A 19 -1.36 12.04 7.99
C MET A 19 0.15 11.84 7.93
N ARG A 20 0.93 12.84 8.28
CA ARG A 20 2.40 12.75 8.35
C ARG A 20 2.86 11.59 9.24
N ASP A 21 2.34 11.53 10.47
CA ASP A 21 2.75 10.51 11.44
C ASP A 21 2.38 9.11 10.97
N TRP A 22 1.20 8.98 10.37
CA TRP A 22 0.75 7.70 9.80
C TRP A 22 1.65 7.24 8.63
N TYR A 23 1.95 8.14 7.67
CA TYR A 23 2.82 7.79 6.53
C TYR A 23 4.26 7.52 6.97
N CYS A 24 4.78 8.28 7.94
CA CYS A 24 6.08 7.99 8.53
C CYS A 24 6.09 6.60 9.19
N ALA A 25 5.03 6.24 9.91
CA ALA A 25 4.91 4.91 10.51
C ALA A 25 4.79 3.82 9.44
N VAL A 26 3.91 3.98 8.44
CA VAL A 26 3.60 2.92 7.45
C VAL A 26 4.75 2.67 6.48
N LEU A 27 5.41 3.73 6.00
CA LEU A 27 6.48 3.63 5.01
C LEU A 27 7.89 3.60 5.61
N GLY A 28 8.03 3.77 6.93
CA GLY A 28 9.34 3.99 7.53
C GLY A 28 9.96 5.33 7.11
N ALA A 29 9.13 6.28 6.70
CA ALA A 29 9.56 7.58 6.20
C ALA A 29 9.99 8.52 7.34
N HIS A 30 10.72 9.56 6.98
CA HIS A 30 11.08 10.64 7.89
C HIS A 30 10.79 12.00 7.27
N VAL A 31 10.53 13.00 8.10
CA VAL A 31 10.23 14.36 7.67
C VAL A 31 11.51 15.07 7.25
N ILE A 32 11.49 15.66 6.04
CA ILE A 32 12.58 16.47 5.50
C ILE A 32 12.32 17.96 5.77
N TYR A 33 11.07 18.38 5.70
CA TYR A 33 10.67 19.76 5.92
C TYR A 33 9.24 19.83 6.43
N GLU A 34 9.00 20.73 7.37
CA GLU A 34 7.65 21.00 7.87
C GLU A 34 7.50 22.47 8.30
N ASN A 35 6.31 23.00 8.03
CA ASN A 35 5.81 24.24 8.61
C ASN A 35 4.30 24.13 8.88
N LYS A 36 3.62 25.21 9.22
CA LYS A 36 2.18 25.19 9.56
C LYS A 36 1.26 24.77 8.40
N HIS A 37 1.74 24.76 7.15
CA HIS A 37 0.94 24.50 5.96
C HIS A 37 1.43 23.33 5.12
N LEU A 38 2.67 22.90 5.31
CA LEU A 38 3.36 21.93 4.47
C LEU A 38 4.13 20.94 5.33
N SER A 39 4.08 19.66 4.99
CA SER A 39 4.98 18.64 5.50
C SER A 39 5.47 17.76 4.36
N PHE A 40 6.79 17.54 4.25
CA PHE A 40 7.45 16.73 3.24
C PHE A 40 8.19 15.58 3.91
N ALA A 41 7.91 14.35 3.49
CA ALA A 41 8.53 13.14 4.00
C ALA A 41 9.09 12.27 2.87
N THR A 42 10.17 11.54 3.18
CA THR A 42 10.76 10.55 2.27
C THR A 42 11.17 9.29 3.02
N TYR A 43 11.30 8.17 2.29
CA TYR A 43 11.80 6.88 2.77
C TYR A 43 13.03 6.38 1.99
N ASP A 44 13.52 7.18 1.03
CA ASP A 44 14.69 6.89 0.21
C ASP A 44 15.49 8.17 -0.11
N ASP A 45 16.30 8.18 -1.16
CA ASP A 45 17.14 9.28 -1.60
C ASP A 45 16.42 10.39 -2.40
N GLU A 46 15.08 10.26 -2.61
CA GLU A 46 14.31 11.33 -3.23
C GLU A 46 14.11 12.50 -2.27
N HIS A 47 14.14 13.75 -2.78
CA HIS A 47 13.95 14.94 -1.96
C HIS A 47 12.64 14.94 -1.15
N HIS A 48 11.58 14.28 -1.62
CA HIS A 48 10.40 13.85 -0.87
C HIS A 48 9.58 12.86 -1.71
N ARG A 49 8.93 11.91 -1.05
CA ARG A 49 8.04 10.94 -1.67
C ARG A 49 6.58 11.23 -1.40
N VAL A 50 6.30 11.80 -0.23
CA VAL A 50 4.94 12.17 0.16
C VAL A 50 4.94 13.57 0.73
N ALA A 51 3.97 14.37 0.33
CA ALA A 51 3.75 15.71 0.85
C ALA A 51 2.30 15.89 1.34
N PHE A 52 2.13 16.68 2.38
CA PHE A 52 0.85 17.03 2.96
C PHE A 52 0.69 18.55 2.97
N LEU A 53 -0.48 19.01 2.50
CA LEU A 53 -0.81 20.43 2.37
C LEU A 53 -2.05 20.73 3.20
N ASP A 54 -1.96 21.74 4.08
CA ASP A 54 -3.08 22.31 4.84
C ASP A 54 -3.18 23.80 4.54
N PHE A 55 -3.96 24.17 3.53
CA PHE A 55 -4.20 25.56 3.12
C PHE A 55 -5.58 26.07 3.50
N GLY A 56 -6.26 25.40 4.40
CA GLY A 56 -7.57 25.83 4.91
C GLY A 56 -8.61 24.73 4.84
N PRO A 57 -9.86 25.04 5.22
CA PRO A 57 -10.88 24.03 5.41
C PRO A 57 -11.24 23.31 4.10
N LEU A 58 -11.17 21.98 4.15
CA LEU A 58 -11.65 21.10 3.10
C LEU A 58 -13.04 20.57 3.47
N ALA A 59 -13.88 20.35 2.46
CA ALA A 59 -15.12 19.62 2.66
C ALA A 59 -14.84 18.19 3.14
N PRO A 60 -15.63 17.65 4.09
CA PRO A 60 -15.50 16.25 4.48
C PRO A 60 -15.64 15.34 3.26
N ARG A 61 -14.81 14.28 3.22
CA ARG A 61 -15.00 13.24 2.23
C ARG A 61 -16.29 12.49 2.52
N ASP A 62 -17.04 12.13 1.47
CA ASP A 62 -18.24 11.29 1.62
C ASP A 62 -17.82 9.95 2.28
N PRO A 63 -18.42 9.57 3.39
CA PRO A 63 -18.15 8.29 4.05
C PRO A 63 -18.34 7.09 3.12
N ALA A 64 -19.31 7.11 2.22
CA ALA A 64 -19.54 6.06 1.24
C ALA A 64 -18.36 5.89 0.27
N ALA A 65 -17.62 6.95 -0.04
CA ALA A 65 -16.42 6.89 -0.87
C ALA A 65 -15.22 6.23 -0.16
N THR A 66 -15.30 6.07 1.17
CA THR A 66 -14.25 5.43 1.97
C THR A 66 -14.56 3.95 2.28
N GLU A 67 -15.80 3.49 2.08
CA GLU A 67 -16.13 2.07 2.29
C GLU A 67 -15.45 1.18 1.25
N LEU A 68 -14.85 0.11 1.75
CA LEU A 68 -14.36 -0.98 0.93
C LEU A 68 -15.39 -2.09 0.94
N GLY A 69 -16.18 -2.08 -0.08
CA GLY A 69 -16.72 -3.30 -0.61
C GLY A 69 -16.12 -3.54 -1.98
N VAL A 70 -16.28 -4.70 -2.53
CA VAL A 70 -16.03 -5.03 -3.94
C VAL A 70 -16.95 -4.21 -4.88
N LYS A 71 -17.76 -3.30 -4.32
CA LYS A 71 -18.58 -2.37 -5.09
C LYS A 71 -17.70 -1.33 -5.75
N PRO A 72 -17.91 -1.06 -7.04
CA PRO A 72 -17.22 0.01 -7.73
C PRO A 72 -17.38 1.32 -6.95
N VAL A 73 -16.31 2.08 -6.83
CA VAL A 73 -16.40 3.47 -6.35
C VAL A 73 -17.32 4.20 -7.32
N GLU A 74 -18.40 4.78 -6.84
CA GLU A 74 -19.41 5.41 -7.71
C GLU A 74 -18.90 6.67 -8.41
N GLN A 75 -17.72 7.15 -8.04
CA GLN A 75 -17.10 8.35 -8.61
C GLN A 75 -15.71 8.06 -9.18
N PRO A 76 -15.38 8.63 -10.34
CA PRO A 76 -14.03 8.57 -10.88
C PRO A 76 -13.02 9.20 -9.92
N GLY A 77 -11.83 8.60 -9.79
CA GLY A 77 -10.78 9.12 -8.92
C GLY A 77 -9.64 8.13 -8.71
N LEU A 78 -8.68 8.51 -7.87
CA LEU A 78 -7.62 7.62 -7.46
C LEU A 78 -8.19 6.54 -6.53
N HIS A 79 -8.06 5.27 -6.92
CA HIS A 79 -8.54 4.16 -6.12
C HIS A 79 -7.59 3.84 -4.96
N HIS A 80 -6.30 3.69 -5.22
CA HIS A 80 -5.24 3.47 -4.23
C HIS A 80 -3.87 3.86 -4.78
N VAL A 81 -2.90 3.91 -3.88
CA VAL A 81 -1.47 4.00 -4.21
C VAL A 81 -0.79 2.77 -3.66
N ALA A 82 0.07 2.13 -4.45
CA ALA A 82 0.81 0.94 -4.06
C ALA A 82 2.29 1.25 -3.82
N PHE A 83 2.85 0.66 -2.77
CA PHE A 83 4.28 0.69 -2.41
C PHE A 83 4.81 -0.73 -2.33
N THR A 84 5.90 -1.02 -3.04
CA THR A 84 6.49 -2.36 -3.11
C THR A 84 7.66 -2.49 -2.15
N PHE A 85 7.65 -3.55 -1.32
CA PHE A 85 8.77 -3.97 -0.48
C PHE A 85 9.71 -4.89 -1.26
N GLY A 86 10.99 -4.86 -0.92
CA GLY A 86 12.02 -5.61 -1.62
C GLY A 86 12.02 -7.11 -1.34
N SER A 87 11.38 -7.55 -0.25
CA SER A 87 11.33 -8.96 0.14
C SER A 87 10.11 -9.31 0.99
N MET A 88 9.78 -10.61 1.03
CA MET A 88 8.76 -11.16 1.94
C MET A 88 9.08 -10.83 3.40
N GLY A 89 10.35 -10.92 3.80
CA GLY A 89 10.78 -10.61 5.16
C GLY A 89 10.46 -9.18 5.55
N GLU A 90 10.90 -8.19 4.75
CA GLU A 90 10.63 -6.77 4.98
C GLU A 90 9.12 -6.45 4.99
N PHE A 91 8.36 -7.04 4.08
CA PHE A 91 6.91 -6.89 3.99
C PHE A 91 6.20 -7.40 5.26
N LEU A 92 6.54 -8.60 5.73
CA LEU A 92 5.95 -9.20 6.91
C LEU A 92 6.43 -8.57 8.23
N ASP A 93 7.70 -8.17 8.31
CA ASP A 93 8.21 -7.44 9.48
C ASP A 93 7.54 -6.06 9.60
N ASN A 94 7.31 -5.37 8.47
CA ASN A 94 6.54 -4.15 8.46
C ASN A 94 5.08 -4.39 8.93
N TYR A 95 4.43 -5.45 8.44
CA TYR A 95 3.08 -5.81 8.90
C TYR A 95 3.03 -6.03 10.42
N VAL A 96 3.96 -6.81 10.96
CA VAL A 96 4.01 -7.10 12.42
C VAL A 96 4.20 -5.81 13.21
N ARG A 97 5.12 -4.95 12.78
CA ARG A 97 5.36 -3.64 13.41
C ARG A 97 4.11 -2.74 13.38
N LEU A 98 3.43 -2.66 12.24
CA LEU A 98 2.20 -1.86 12.09
C LEU A 98 1.06 -2.42 12.93
N ARG A 99 0.87 -3.74 12.94
CA ARG A 99 -0.12 -4.42 13.78
C ARG A 99 0.07 -4.08 15.26
N ASP A 100 1.33 -4.08 15.73
CA ASP A 100 1.66 -3.78 17.13
C ASP A 100 1.45 -2.29 17.47
N LEU A 101 1.45 -1.41 16.46
CA LEU A 101 1.03 0.00 16.57
C LEU A 101 -0.50 0.20 16.43
N GLY A 102 -1.28 -0.87 16.23
CA GLY A 102 -2.73 -0.80 16.01
C GLY A 102 -3.13 -0.45 14.58
N ILE A 103 -2.19 -0.35 13.64
CA ILE A 103 -2.44 -0.11 12.22
C ILE A 103 -2.61 -1.46 11.52
N ARG A 104 -3.86 -1.81 11.18
CA ARG A 104 -4.17 -3.11 10.57
C ARG A 104 -4.66 -2.95 9.14
N PRO A 105 -4.30 -3.89 8.24
CA PRO A 105 -4.90 -3.94 6.93
C PRO A 105 -6.39 -4.31 7.05
N PHE A 106 -7.20 -3.77 6.17
CA PHE A 106 -8.61 -4.15 6.06
C PHE A 106 -8.85 -5.21 4.98
N PHE A 107 -7.87 -5.43 4.11
CA PHE A 107 -7.94 -6.42 3.04
C PHE A 107 -6.54 -6.95 2.73
N CYS A 108 -6.38 -8.28 2.69
CA CYS A 108 -5.15 -8.97 2.36
C CYS A 108 -5.42 -9.97 1.25
N VAL A 109 -4.69 -9.89 0.14
CA VAL A 109 -4.98 -10.67 -1.06
C VAL A 109 -3.73 -11.01 -1.86
N ASN A 110 -3.64 -12.22 -2.35
CA ASN A 110 -2.70 -12.61 -3.39
C ASN A 110 -3.38 -12.44 -4.76
N HIS A 111 -3.02 -11.39 -5.47
CA HIS A 111 -3.54 -11.11 -6.81
C HIS A 111 -2.98 -12.03 -7.89
N GLY A 112 -1.91 -12.74 -7.59
CA GLY A 112 -1.11 -13.53 -8.52
C GLY A 112 0.20 -12.81 -8.89
N PRO A 113 0.19 -11.64 -9.53
CA PRO A 113 1.42 -10.87 -9.76
C PRO A 113 2.03 -10.34 -8.47
N THR A 114 1.18 -10.01 -7.49
CA THR A 114 1.58 -9.42 -6.20
C THR A 114 0.87 -10.08 -5.04
N THR A 115 1.48 -10.04 -3.87
CA THR A 115 0.86 -10.31 -2.57
C THR A 115 0.76 -9.01 -1.81
N SER A 116 -0.47 -8.63 -1.42
CA SER A 116 -0.82 -7.27 -1.05
C SER A 116 -1.60 -7.19 0.26
N MET A 117 -1.38 -6.08 0.99
CA MET A 117 -2.13 -5.66 2.17
C MET A 117 -2.62 -4.23 1.98
N TYR A 118 -3.92 -4.01 2.12
CA TYR A 118 -4.54 -2.70 1.94
C TYR A 118 -4.86 -2.04 3.28
N TYR A 119 -4.46 -0.78 3.40
CA TYR A 119 -4.65 0.05 4.60
C TYR A 119 -5.46 1.30 4.25
N ARG A 120 -5.98 1.95 5.30
CA ARG A 120 -6.55 3.30 5.19
C ARG A 120 -5.69 4.27 5.98
N ASP A 121 -5.36 5.38 5.35
CA ASP A 121 -4.76 6.51 6.05
C ASP A 121 -5.81 7.26 6.89
N PRO A 122 -5.44 8.24 7.73
CA PRO A 122 -6.39 8.98 8.56
C PRO A 122 -7.50 9.70 7.80
N ASP A 123 -7.28 10.08 6.54
CA ASP A 123 -8.29 10.71 5.68
C ASP A 123 -9.10 9.68 4.86
N GLY A 124 -8.85 8.38 5.07
CA GLY A 124 -9.55 7.29 4.39
C GLY A 124 -9.04 6.99 2.98
N ASN A 125 -7.87 7.53 2.55
CA ASN A 125 -7.26 7.10 1.30
C ASN A 125 -6.76 5.67 1.45
N ARG A 126 -6.81 4.92 0.34
CA ARG A 126 -6.37 3.54 0.30
C ARG A 126 -4.89 3.50 -0.05
N VAL A 127 -4.15 2.76 0.76
CA VAL A 127 -2.72 2.50 0.56
C VAL A 127 -2.52 1.01 0.48
N GLU A 128 -1.90 0.56 -0.59
CA GLU A 128 -1.48 -0.83 -0.78
C GLU A 128 -0.01 -0.96 -0.44
N LEU A 129 0.32 -1.91 0.40
CA LEU A 129 1.68 -2.40 0.60
C LEU A 129 1.77 -3.76 -0.05
N GLN A 130 2.77 -4.00 -0.88
CA GLN A 130 2.88 -5.23 -1.66
C GLN A 130 4.31 -5.74 -1.78
N ILE A 131 4.42 -7.00 -2.19
CA ILE A 131 5.62 -7.59 -2.81
C ILE A 131 5.28 -8.14 -4.17
N ASP A 132 6.25 -8.17 -5.07
CA ASP A 132 6.13 -8.89 -6.33
C ASP A 132 6.27 -10.40 -6.09
N ASN A 133 5.38 -11.20 -6.71
CA ASN A 133 5.41 -12.67 -6.59
C ASN A 133 6.36 -13.31 -7.61
N PHE A 134 6.86 -12.53 -8.58
CA PHE A 134 7.76 -12.97 -9.64
C PHE A 134 9.11 -12.26 -9.53
N ALA A 135 10.15 -12.89 -10.03
CA ALA A 135 11.51 -12.32 -9.98
C ALA A 135 11.65 -11.10 -10.90
N THR A 136 10.84 -11.01 -11.94
CA THR A 136 10.85 -9.90 -12.89
C THR A 136 9.45 -9.40 -13.22
N ALA A 137 9.34 -8.10 -13.53
CA ALA A 137 8.09 -7.50 -13.98
C ALA A 137 7.53 -8.18 -15.25
N LYS A 138 8.44 -8.69 -16.12
CA LYS A 138 8.04 -9.40 -17.34
C LYS A 138 7.32 -10.71 -17.03
N GLU A 139 7.78 -11.49 -16.08
CA GLU A 139 7.12 -12.73 -15.64
C GLU A 139 5.74 -12.43 -15.05
N GLY A 140 5.61 -11.39 -14.23
CA GLY A 140 4.33 -10.93 -13.72
C GLY A 140 3.37 -10.50 -14.82
N GLN A 141 3.86 -9.77 -15.83
CA GLN A 141 3.08 -9.38 -17.01
C GLN A 141 2.60 -10.60 -17.80
N ASP A 142 3.50 -11.57 -18.06
CA ASP A 142 3.16 -12.79 -18.79
C ASP A 142 2.11 -13.61 -18.03
N TRP A 143 2.21 -13.64 -16.69
CA TRP A 143 1.21 -14.30 -15.87
C TRP A 143 -0.15 -13.60 -15.97
N MET A 144 -0.21 -12.27 -15.96
CA MET A 144 -1.46 -11.51 -16.15
C MET A 144 -2.12 -11.73 -17.53
N LEU A 145 -1.37 -12.13 -18.52
CA LEU A 145 -1.88 -12.51 -19.85
C LEU A 145 -2.34 -13.98 -19.92
N SER A 146 -2.26 -14.71 -18.82
CA SER A 146 -2.62 -16.12 -18.78
C SER A 146 -4.11 -16.33 -18.45
N PRO A 147 -4.69 -17.48 -18.85
CA PRO A 147 -6.06 -17.85 -18.46
C PRO A 147 -6.27 -17.97 -16.93
N ALA A 148 -5.21 -18.10 -16.16
CA ALA A 148 -5.29 -18.12 -14.69
C ALA A 148 -5.72 -16.77 -14.12
N PHE A 149 -5.22 -15.68 -14.68
CA PHE A 149 -5.64 -14.33 -14.31
C PHE A 149 -7.09 -14.05 -14.72
N ASP A 150 -7.49 -14.42 -15.94
CA ASP A 150 -8.84 -14.21 -16.44
C ASP A 150 -9.92 -14.91 -15.57
N ARG A 151 -9.59 -16.09 -15.00
CA ARG A 151 -10.52 -16.82 -14.13
C ARG A 151 -10.77 -16.12 -12.78
N ASN A 152 -9.77 -15.43 -12.26
CA ASN A 152 -9.90 -14.69 -11.00
C ASN A 152 -8.93 -13.48 -10.98
N PRO A 153 -9.29 -12.34 -11.59
CA PRO A 153 -8.43 -11.16 -11.63
C PRO A 153 -8.28 -10.45 -10.28
N ILE A 154 -9.18 -10.74 -9.31
CA ILE A 154 -9.10 -10.14 -7.98
C ILE A 154 -8.06 -10.84 -7.11
N GLY A 155 -8.05 -12.17 -7.10
CA GLY A 155 -7.10 -12.91 -6.29
C GLY A 155 -7.75 -13.77 -5.21
N VAL A 156 -6.90 -14.27 -4.31
CA VAL A 156 -7.28 -15.13 -3.18
C VAL A 156 -6.90 -14.42 -1.89
N GLU A 157 -7.88 -14.23 -1.01
CA GLU A 157 -7.64 -13.64 0.30
C GLU A 157 -6.80 -14.55 1.19
N TYR A 158 -6.00 -13.96 2.07
CA TYR A 158 -5.19 -14.70 3.03
C TYR A 158 -5.20 -14.02 4.41
N ASP A 159 -4.91 -14.82 5.45
CA ASP A 159 -4.69 -14.33 6.80
C ASP A 159 -3.21 -13.91 6.95
N PRO A 160 -2.93 -12.62 7.19
CA PRO A 160 -1.56 -12.14 7.32
C PRO A 160 -0.84 -12.67 8.56
N ASP A 161 -1.53 -12.98 9.66
CA ASP A 161 -0.91 -13.57 10.85
C ASP A 161 -0.50 -15.02 10.59
N GLU A 162 -1.29 -15.79 9.84
CA GLU A 162 -0.92 -17.14 9.42
C GLU A 162 0.23 -17.12 8.39
N LEU A 163 0.26 -16.12 7.49
CA LEU A 163 1.38 -15.95 6.56
C LEU A 163 2.70 -15.68 7.30
N VAL A 164 2.67 -14.79 8.32
CA VAL A 164 3.83 -14.54 9.20
C VAL A 164 4.28 -15.81 9.90
N LYS A 165 3.35 -16.58 10.47
CA LYS A 165 3.65 -17.82 11.17
C LYS A 165 4.31 -18.84 10.28
N ARG A 166 3.80 -19.07 9.06
CA ARG A 166 4.35 -19.98 8.08
C ARG A 166 5.75 -19.53 7.62
N PHE A 167 5.93 -18.26 7.34
CA PHE A 167 7.21 -17.67 6.96
C PHE A 167 8.27 -17.87 8.06
N ARG A 168 7.91 -17.57 9.33
CA ARG A 168 8.82 -17.75 10.49
C ARG A 168 9.12 -19.22 10.80
N ALA A 169 8.24 -20.13 10.41
CA ALA A 169 8.47 -21.57 10.47
C ALA A 169 9.40 -22.09 9.37
N GLY A 170 9.88 -21.22 8.47
CA GLY A 170 10.82 -21.57 7.40
C GLY A 170 10.16 -22.17 6.16
N VAL A 171 8.85 -21.99 5.97
CA VAL A 171 8.20 -22.39 4.72
C VAL A 171 8.80 -21.58 3.56
N PRO A 172 9.23 -22.22 2.46
CA PRO A 172 9.81 -21.52 1.32
C PRO A 172 8.87 -20.42 0.77
N VAL A 173 9.43 -19.25 0.44
CA VAL A 173 8.64 -18.12 -0.08
C VAL A 173 7.83 -18.53 -1.32
N ALA A 174 8.40 -19.34 -2.20
CA ALA A 174 7.69 -19.83 -3.37
C ALA A 174 6.40 -20.60 -3.04
N GLU A 175 6.37 -21.31 -1.91
CA GLU A 175 5.15 -22.01 -1.45
C GLU A 175 4.15 -21.06 -0.77
N LEU A 176 4.63 -19.98 -0.15
CA LEU A 176 3.78 -18.96 0.47
C LEU A 176 3.06 -18.11 -0.57
N LEU A 177 3.64 -17.97 -1.76
CA LEU A 177 3.13 -17.17 -2.87
C LEU A 177 2.22 -17.97 -3.83
N VAL A 178 2.07 -19.29 -3.62
CA VAL A 178 1.14 -20.09 -4.41
C VAL A 178 -0.28 -19.56 -4.21
N ARG A 179 -0.94 -19.37 -5.32
CA ARG A 179 -2.34 -18.95 -5.39
C ARG A 179 -3.19 -20.19 -5.75
N ASP A 180 -3.83 -20.76 -4.77
CA ASP A 180 -4.73 -21.91 -4.92
C ASP A 180 -6.13 -21.50 -5.41
#